data_d108275cfbe399d6fb4760730445f6ee
#
_entry.id   d108275cfbe399d6fb4760730445f6ee
#
_cell.length_a   1.000
_cell.length_b   1.000
_cell.length_c   1.000
_cell.angle_alpha   90.00
_cell.angle_beta   90.00
_cell.angle_gamma   90.00
#
_symmetry.space_group_name_H-M   'P 1'
#
loop_
_entity.id
_entity.type
_entity.pdbx_description
1 polymer ?
#
loop_
_entity_poly.entity_id
_entity_poly.type
_entity_poly.pdbx_seq_one_letter_code
_entity_poly.pdbx_strand_id
1 'polypeptide(L)'
;KSENTFKGKVININFPDIAEDEYKGIKATGISRRDIPSRPIKLETESTKTNTYKYRYNLSGEPIKENSFVTDAEAIKNGYVSFSVLDYSLNSQNFIHKVTELINE
;
A
#
# COMPACT_ATOMS: atom_id res chain seq x y z
N LYS A 1 -5.18 0.63 -29.30
CA LYS A 1 -4.34 1.60 -28.58
C LYS A 1 -4.13 1.18 -27.14
N SER A 2 -5.20 1.08 -26.34
CA SER A 2 -5.10 0.69 -24.94
C SER A 2 -4.92 -0.81 -24.74
N GLU A 3 -5.20 -1.63 -25.74
CA GLU A 3 -5.17 -3.08 -25.67
C GLU A 3 -3.82 -3.65 -25.25
N ASN A 4 -2.72 -3.01 -25.66
CA ASN A 4 -1.38 -3.46 -25.36
C ASN A 4 -0.68 -2.65 -24.27
N THR A 5 -1.31 -1.59 -23.78
CA THR A 5 -0.68 -0.68 -22.81
C THR A 5 -0.30 -1.40 -21.52
N PHE A 6 -1.15 -2.30 -21.05
CA PHE A 6 -0.96 -3.00 -19.78
C PHE A 6 -0.61 -4.47 -19.94
N LYS A 7 -0.22 -4.86 -21.15
CA LYS A 7 0.14 -6.25 -21.40
C LYS A 7 1.30 -6.67 -20.53
N GLY A 8 1.15 -7.81 -19.85
CA GLY A 8 2.16 -8.32 -18.94
C GLY A 8 2.27 -7.58 -17.63
N LYS A 9 1.27 -6.77 -17.31
CA LYS A 9 1.23 -6.02 -16.06
C LYS A 9 0.09 -6.50 -15.17
N VAL A 10 0.19 -6.17 -13.90
CA VAL A 10 -0.88 -6.36 -12.93
C VAL A 10 -1.47 -5.00 -12.62
N ILE A 11 -2.79 -4.90 -12.67
CA ILE A 11 -3.49 -3.67 -12.32
C ILE A 11 -4.05 -3.82 -10.94
N ASN A 12 -3.73 -2.88 -10.06
CA ASN A 12 -4.21 -2.84 -8.69
C ASN A 12 -5.07 -1.60 -8.51
N ILE A 13 -6.35 -1.82 -8.21
CA ILE A 13 -7.31 -0.73 -8.05
C ILE A 13 -7.88 -0.80 -6.64
N ASN A 14 -7.88 0.34 -5.95
CA ASN A 14 -8.46 0.45 -4.63
C ASN A 14 -9.48 1.58 -4.62
N PHE A 15 -10.59 1.35 -3.92
CA PHE A 15 -11.67 2.31 -3.79
C PHE A 15 -11.72 2.83 -2.36
N PRO A 16 -11.91 4.15 -2.17
CA PRO A 16 -12.12 4.67 -0.83
C PRO A 16 -13.46 4.19 -0.27
N ASP A 17 -13.51 4.00 1.04
CA ASP A 17 -14.72 3.55 1.73
C ASP A 17 -15.68 4.72 1.98
N ILE A 18 -16.17 5.29 0.90
CA ILE A 18 -17.15 6.38 0.90
C ILE A 18 -18.18 6.09 -0.18
N ALA A 19 -19.27 6.85 -0.22
CA ALA A 19 -20.30 6.69 -1.24
C ALA A 19 -19.71 6.99 -2.63
N GLU A 20 -20.21 6.29 -3.64
CA GLU A 20 -19.70 6.40 -5.01
C GLU A 20 -19.77 7.82 -5.55
N ASP A 21 -20.82 8.54 -5.23
CA ASP A 21 -21.00 9.95 -5.64
C ASP A 21 -20.05 10.92 -4.93
N GLU A 22 -19.35 10.44 -3.88
CA GLU A 22 -18.37 11.23 -3.17
C GLU A 22 -16.94 11.04 -3.69
N TYR A 23 -16.72 10.12 -4.63
CA TYR A 23 -15.41 9.91 -5.22
C TYR A 23 -14.97 11.19 -5.96
N LYS A 24 -13.74 11.59 -5.71
CA LYS A 24 -13.19 12.80 -6.34
C LYS A 24 -12.59 12.53 -7.72
N GLY A 25 -12.45 11.28 -8.09
CA GLY A 25 -11.88 10.88 -9.36
C GLY A 25 -10.94 9.70 -9.19
N ILE A 26 -10.15 9.46 -10.21
CA ILE A 26 -9.18 8.37 -10.24
C ILE A 26 -7.79 8.98 -10.32
N LYS A 27 -6.85 8.45 -9.54
CA LYS A 27 -5.45 8.86 -9.60
C LYS A 27 -4.56 7.69 -9.94
N ALA A 28 -3.61 7.93 -10.82
CA ALA A 28 -2.51 7.00 -11.04
C ALA A 28 -1.59 7.05 -9.82
N THR A 29 -1.32 5.90 -9.22
CA THR A 29 -0.59 5.83 -7.97
C THR A 29 0.49 4.77 -8.00
N GLY A 30 1.47 4.92 -7.09
CA GLY A 30 2.37 3.85 -6.72
C GLY A 30 1.89 3.18 -5.46
N ILE A 31 2.41 2.00 -5.18
CA ILE A 31 2.08 1.27 -3.94
C ILE A 31 2.80 1.94 -2.78
N SER A 32 2.07 2.19 -1.70
CA SER A 32 2.64 2.76 -0.50
C SER A 32 3.41 1.71 0.30
N ARG A 33 4.46 2.17 0.96
CA ARG A 33 5.14 1.39 1.98
C ARG A 33 4.59 1.80 3.34
N ARG A 34 4.73 0.92 4.30
CA ARG A 34 4.29 1.20 5.66
C ARG A 34 5.46 1.13 6.62
N ASP A 35 5.39 1.95 7.63
CA ASP A 35 6.37 1.98 8.69
C ASP A 35 6.24 0.74 9.60
N ILE A 36 7.13 0.61 10.54
CA ILE A 36 7.08 -0.48 11.52
C ILE A 36 5.80 -0.33 12.34
N PRO A 37 5.08 -1.44 12.61
CA PRO A 37 3.87 -1.38 13.42
C PRO A 37 4.15 -0.75 14.79
N SER A 38 3.25 0.14 15.20
CA SER A 38 3.35 0.80 16.48
C SER A 38 2.96 -0.14 17.63
N ARG A 39 3.13 0.34 18.85
CA ARG A 39 2.73 -0.41 20.05
C ARG A 39 1.23 -0.70 20.03
N PRO A 40 0.79 -1.81 20.64
CA PRO A 40 -0.63 -2.05 20.78
C PRO A 40 -1.29 -0.92 21.58
N ILE A 41 -2.48 -0.56 21.16
CA ILE A 41 -3.26 0.49 21.81
C ILE A 41 -4.25 -0.18 22.74
N LYS A 42 -4.19 0.18 24.03
CA LYS A 42 -5.16 -0.29 25.00
C LYS A 42 -6.50 0.36 24.72
N LEU A 43 -7.51 -0.45 24.48
CA LEU A 43 -8.87 0.05 24.33
C LEU A 43 -9.51 0.18 25.70
N GLU A 44 -10.26 1.25 25.91
CA GLU A 44 -11.05 1.37 27.13
C GLU A 44 -12.05 0.24 27.19
N THR A 45 -12.16 -0.36 28.37
CA THR A 45 -13.10 -1.45 28.57
C THR A 45 -14.37 -0.93 29.23
N GLU A 46 -15.51 -1.41 28.75
CA GLU A 46 -16.80 -1.10 29.37
C GLU A 46 -16.98 -1.82 30.68
N SER A 47 -16.21 -2.85 30.97
CA SER A 47 -16.34 -3.68 32.15
C SER A 47 -15.14 -3.54 33.07
N THR A 48 -15.29 -2.78 34.09
CA THR A 48 -14.30 -2.68 35.19
C THR A 48 -14.36 -3.85 36.16
N LYS A 49 -15.40 -4.70 36.04
CA LYS A 49 -15.67 -5.75 37.01
C LYS A 49 -14.78 -6.98 36.88
N THR A 50 -14.13 -7.19 35.74
CA THR A 50 -13.39 -8.41 35.47
C THR A 50 -11.90 -8.20 35.31
N ASN A 51 -11.39 -6.99 35.49
CA ASN A 51 -9.99 -6.66 35.23
C ASN A 51 -9.50 -7.11 33.82
N THR A 52 -10.42 -7.13 32.89
CA THR A 52 -10.14 -7.53 31.49
C THR A 52 -9.88 -6.29 30.69
N TYR A 53 -8.78 -6.28 29.90
CA TYR A 53 -8.40 -5.18 29.06
C TYR A 53 -8.36 -5.64 27.62
N LYS A 54 -8.83 -4.78 26.70
CA LYS A 54 -8.74 -5.02 25.26
C LYS A 54 -7.61 -4.19 24.69
N TYR A 55 -6.84 -4.81 23.81
CA TYR A 55 -5.78 -4.13 23.06
C TYR A 55 -6.02 -4.27 21.58
N ARG A 56 -5.75 -3.21 20.87
CA ARG A 56 -5.76 -3.24 19.41
C ARG A 56 -4.32 -3.23 18.91
N TYR A 57 -4.02 -4.16 18.04
CA TYR A 57 -2.72 -4.27 17.41
C TYR A 57 -2.82 -3.82 15.96
N ASN A 58 -1.90 -2.97 15.54
CA ASN A 58 -1.77 -2.63 14.15
C ASN A 58 -0.85 -3.64 13.49
N LEU A 59 -1.35 -4.28 12.43
CA LEU A 59 -0.55 -5.25 11.67
C LEU A 59 0.50 -4.56 10.81
N SER A 60 0.30 -3.28 10.50
CA SER A 60 1.27 -2.45 9.79
C SER A 60 1.23 -1.05 10.38
N GLY A 61 2.35 -0.32 10.25
CA GLY A 61 2.42 1.06 10.69
C GLY A 61 1.73 2.01 9.72
N GLU A 62 1.96 3.30 9.93
CA GLU A 62 1.41 4.34 9.07
C GLU A 62 2.04 4.28 7.68
N PRO A 63 1.29 4.66 6.64
CA PRO A 63 1.86 4.76 5.30
C PRO A 63 2.99 5.78 5.24
N ILE A 64 4.07 5.42 4.55
CA ILE A 64 5.20 6.32 4.35
C ILE A 64 4.90 7.20 3.13
N LYS A 65 5.04 8.51 3.30
CA LYS A 65 4.82 9.44 2.20
C LYS A 65 5.98 9.37 1.20
N GLU A 66 5.64 9.25 -0.07
CA GLU A 66 6.60 9.32 -1.17
C GLU A 66 6.59 10.70 -1.80
N ASN A 67 7.77 11.16 -2.24
CA ASN A 67 7.89 12.47 -2.86
C ASN A 67 7.84 12.42 -4.39
N SER A 68 8.11 11.27 -4.99
CA SER A 68 8.19 11.13 -6.44
C SER A 68 6.86 10.75 -7.09
N PHE A 69 5.88 10.29 -6.30
CA PHE A 69 4.57 9.91 -6.81
C PHE A 69 3.52 9.95 -5.70
N VAL A 70 2.26 9.99 -6.11
CA VAL A 70 1.13 9.84 -5.17
C VAL A 70 0.99 8.36 -4.83
N THR A 71 0.89 8.03 -3.55
CA THR A 71 0.69 6.65 -3.14
C THR A 71 -0.78 6.27 -3.15
N ASP A 72 -1.06 4.97 -3.23
CA ASP A 72 -2.41 4.45 -3.13
C ASP A 72 -3.07 4.85 -1.80
N ALA A 73 -2.33 4.77 -0.71
CA ALA A 73 -2.84 5.16 0.61
C ALA A 73 -3.24 6.64 0.65
N GLU A 74 -2.41 7.50 0.07
CA GLU A 74 -2.68 8.94 0.02
C GLU A 74 -3.91 9.26 -0.83
N ALA A 75 -4.03 8.60 -1.98
CA ALA A 75 -5.19 8.77 -2.86
C ALA A 75 -6.48 8.35 -2.16
N ILE A 76 -6.50 7.21 -1.51
CA ILE A 76 -7.65 6.69 -0.77
C ILE A 76 -8.04 7.65 0.36
N LYS A 77 -7.06 8.12 1.12
CA LYS A 77 -7.29 9.05 2.21
C LYS A 77 -7.97 10.33 1.72
N ASN A 78 -7.66 10.76 0.51
CA ASN A 78 -8.20 11.99 -0.07
C ASN A 78 -9.46 11.78 -0.92
N GLY A 79 -10.03 10.58 -0.92
CA GLY A 79 -11.29 10.31 -1.59
C GLY A 79 -11.18 9.93 -3.07
N TYR A 80 -9.99 9.56 -3.53
CA TYR A 80 -9.76 9.14 -4.90
C TYR A 80 -9.67 7.63 -5.02
N VAL A 81 -10.13 7.12 -6.14
CA VAL A 81 -9.85 5.74 -6.54
C VAL A 81 -8.38 5.68 -6.96
N SER A 82 -7.63 4.73 -6.41
CA SER A 82 -6.23 4.55 -6.79
C SER A 82 -6.12 3.52 -7.91
N PHE A 83 -5.28 3.82 -8.90
CA PHE A 83 -5.02 2.95 -10.02
C PHE A 83 -3.51 2.79 -10.16
N SER A 84 -3.01 1.61 -9.84
CA SER A 84 -1.58 1.31 -9.91
C SER A 84 -1.33 0.21 -10.93
N VAL A 85 -0.27 0.38 -11.70
CA VAL A 85 0.19 -0.64 -12.63
C VAL A 85 1.49 -1.23 -12.10
N LEU A 86 1.52 -2.53 -11.91
CA LEU A 86 2.63 -3.23 -11.28
C LEU A 86 3.27 -4.21 -12.25
N ASP A 87 4.57 -4.35 -12.13
CA ASP A 87 5.27 -5.46 -12.75
C ASP A 87 5.04 -6.71 -11.92
N TYR A 88 4.71 -7.81 -12.59
CA TYR A 88 4.44 -9.05 -11.87
C TYR A 88 5.73 -9.86 -11.60
N SER A 89 6.85 -9.47 -12.20
CA SER A 89 8.13 -10.15 -11.97
C SER A 89 8.75 -9.69 -10.67
N LEU A 90 9.11 -10.64 -9.82
CA LEU A 90 9.81 -10.38 -8.57
C LEU A 90 11.32 -10.32 -8.76
N ASN A 91 11.80 -10.65 -9.96
CA ASN A 91 13.22 -10.66 -10.25
C ASN A 91 13.69 -9.26 -10.66
N SER A 92 14.82 -8.85 -10.11
CA SER A 92 15.49 -7.63 -10.55
C SER A 92 16.55 -7.99 -11.58
N GLN A 93 16.28 -7.70 -12.83
CA GLN A 93 17.19 -8.03 -13.93
C GLN A 93 18.56 -7.37 -13.74
N ASN A 94 18.55 -6.11 -13.33
CA ASN A 94 19.80 -5.37 -13.10
C ASN A 94 20.65 -5.98 -11.99
N PHE A 95 20.01 -6.42 -10.91
CA PHE A 95 20.74 -7.04 -9.80
C PHE A 95 21.23 -8.45 -10.12
N ILE A 96 20.47 -9.21 -10.88
CA ILE A 96 20.92 -10.53 -11.35
C ILE A 96 22.23 -10.38 -12.12
N HIS A 97 22.29 -9.39 -13.00
CA HIS A 97 23.47 -9.13 -13.80
C HIS A 97 24.67 -8.73 -12.93
N LYS A 98 24.45 -7.81 -12.00
CA LYS A 98 25.52 -7.36 -11.08
C LYS A 98 26.03 -8.50 -10.20
N VAL A 99 25.14 -9.32 -9.67
CA VAL A 99 25.55 -10.46 -8.84
C VAL A 99 26.35 -11.45 -9.65
N THR A 100 25.95 -11.71 -10.88
CA THR A 100 26.69 -12.58 -11.79
C THR A 100 28.12 -12.08 -12.02
N GLU A 101 28.29 -10.79 -12.25
CA GLU A 101 29.59 -10.18 -12.40
C GLU A 101 30.46 -10.35 -11.15
N LEU A 102 29.88 -10.14 -9.97
CA LEU A 102 30.59 -10.28 -8.70
C LEU A 102 31.05 -11.73 -8.45
N ILE A 103 30.22 -12.71 -8.79
CA ILE A 103 30.55 -14.11 -8.62
C ILE A 103 31.71 -14.51 -9.54
N ASN A 104 31.79 -13.95 -10.71
CA ASN A 104 32.80 -14.28 -11.72
C ASN A 104 34.12 -13.51 -11.57
N GLU A 105 34.22 -12.65 -10.59
CA GLU A 105 35.50 -12.03 -10.26
C GLU A 105 36.43 -13.08 -9.65
#